data_f2e17e6eac716318ca285614d104f551
#
_entry.id   f2e17e6eac716318ca285614d104f551
#
_cell.length_a   1.000
_cell.length_b   1.000
_cell.length_c   1.000
_cell.angle_alpha   90.00
_cell.angle_beta   90.00
_cell.angle_gamma   90.00
#
_symmetry.space_group_name_H-M   'P 1'
#
loop_
_entity.id
_entity.type
_entity.pdbx_description
1 polymer ?
#
loop_
_entity_poly.entity_id
_entity_poly.type
_entity_poly.pdbx_seq_one_letter_code
_entity_poly.pdbx_strand_id
1 'polypeptide(L)'
;HLLKEVQDKFIIITGPRTLGILIKNGITPDFLCEVDPQEEVYDFVKDYIDLNIPLVFMDSASSKLVKEQKGLKIIAANQGMEKYLEEMLGVEVDSLIQGGSVAHFCMGLAVYMGCSTVIFIGQDLAYTNEKFQAEGTYAGEEIDGLKYRYENNKEEWDKDKNYSLYVKDIYGNKVRTSSILNTYR
;
A
#
# COMPACT_ATOMS: atom_id res chain seq x y z
N HIS A 1 -4.37 -11.38 -14.59
CA HIS A 1 -3.71 -11.64 -15.88
C HIS A 1 -3.76 -10.41 -16.80
N LEU A 2 -4.82 -9.58 -16.74
CA LEU A 2 -4.94 -8.37 -17.58
C LEU A 2 -3.76 -7.40 -17.41
N LEU A 3 -3.28 -7.19 -16.18
CA LEU A 3 -2.10 -6.33 -15.94
C LEU A 3 -0.86 -6.79 -16.71
N LYS A 4 -0.67 -8.11 -16.86
CA LYS A 4 0.47 -8.66 -17.58
C LYS A 4 0.44 -8.28 -19.07
N GLU A 5 -0.75 -8.13 -19.65
CA GLU A 5 -0.94 -7.79 -21.07
C GLU A 5 -0.70 -6.31 -21.36
N VAL A 6 -0.63 -5.49 -20.32
CA VAL A 6 -0.55 -4.02 -20.44
C VAL A 6 0.60 -3.40 -19.66
N GLN A 7 1.47 -4.20 -19.02
CA GLN A 7 2.55 -3.66 -18.18
C GLN A 7 3.57 -2.83 -18.98
N ASP A 8 3.68 -3.02 -20.29
CA ASP A 8 4.49 -2.21 -21.18
C ASP A 8 3.83 -0.88 -21.62
N LYS A 9 2.58 -0.66 -21.22
CA LYS A 9 1.76 0.50 -21.62
C LYS A 9 1.37 1.39 -20.46
N PHE A 10 1.51 0.91 -19.24
CA PHE A 10 1.12 1.58 -18.00
C PHE A 10 2.28 1.59 -17.02
N ILE A 11 2.36 2.63 -16.22
CA ILE A 11 3.21 2.66 -15.03
C ILE A 11 2.45 1.91 -13.93
N ILE A 12 3.06 0.86 -13.38
CA ILE A 12 2.50 0.05 -12.31
C ILE A 12 3.14 0.46 -10.99
N ILE A 13 2.33 1.01 -10.09
CA ILE A 13 2.74 1.45 -8.76
C ILE A 13 2.05 0.54 -7.73
N THR A 14 2.81 0.04 -6.77
CA THR A 14 2.30 -0.91 -5.78
C THR A 14 2.77 -0.58 -4.36
N GLY A 15 2.04 -1.04 -3.37
CA GLY A 15 2.51 -1.12 -1.99
C GLY A 15 3.11 -2.50 -1.66
N PRO A 16 3.77 -2.65 -0.50
CA PRO A 16 4.45 -3.88 -0.10
C PRO A 16 3.57 -5.12 -0.12
N ARG A 17 2.35 -5.04 0.38
CA ARG A 17 1.44 -6.20 0.50
C ARG A 17 1.08 -6.84 -0.82
N THR A 18 1.05 -6.08 -1.91
CA THR A 18 0.66 -6.56 -3.24
C THR A 18 1.86 -6.92 -4.11
N LEU A 19 3.09 -6.55 -3.72
CA LEU A 19 4.30 -6.83 -4.49
C LEU A 19 4.44 -8.33 -4.80
N GLY A 20 4.37 -9.19 -3.79
CA GLY A 20 4.57 -10.62 -3.96
C GLY A 20 3.59 -11.27 -4.94
N ILE A 21 2.31 -10.84 -4.93
CA ILE A 21 1.32 -11.39 -5.87
C ILE A 21 1.57 -10.91 -7.30
N LEU A 22 2.02 -9.68 -7.49
CA LEU A 22 2.41 -9.18 -8.82
C LEU A 22 3.56 -9.99 -9.38
N ILE A 23 4.65 -10.12 -8.64
CA ILE A 23 5.85 -10.86 -9.08
C ILE A 23 5.53 -12.33 -9.38
N LYS A 24 4.77 -13.02 -8.51
CA LYS A 24 4.34 -14.40 -8.72
C LYS A 24 3.51 -14.59 -10.00
N ASN A 25 2.84 -13.53 -10.46
CA ASN A 25 2.08 -13.53 -11.71
C ASN A 25 2.89 -12.99 -12.91
N GLY A 26 4.19 -12.78 -12.75
CA GLY A 26 5.07 -12.29 -13.82
C GLY A 26 4.86 -10.82 -14.18
N ILE A 27 4.42 -10.02 -13.21
CA ILE A 27 4.24 -8.57 -13.33
C ILE A 27 5.30 -7.90 -12.46
N THR A 28 6.16 -7.09 -13.06
CA THR A 28 7.16 -6.30 -12.34
C THR A 28 6.65 -4.86 -12.25
N PRO A 29 6.36 -4.34 -11.03
CA PRO A 29 5.96 -2.95 -10.89
C PRO A 29 7.13 -2.00 -11.15
N ASP A 30 6.81 -0.80 -11.61
CA ASP A 30 7.78 0.26 -11.86
C ASP A 30 8.21 0.97 -10.57
N PHE A 31 7.30 1.04 -9.58
CA PHE A 31 7.55 1.65 -8.29
C PHE A 31 6.92 0.85 -7.15
N LEU A 32 7.66 0.76 -6.06
CA LEU A 32 7.19 0.33 -4.75
C LEU A 32 7.01 1.56 -3.88
N CYS A 33 5.82 1.76 -3.32
CA CYS A 33 5.51 2.89 -2.44
C CYS A 33 5.35 2.43 -0.99
N GLU A 34 5.92 3.19 -0.03
CA GLU A 34 5.85 2.84 1.38
C GLU A 34 5.67 4.06 2.29
N VAL A 35 4.75 3.96 3.25
CA VAL A 35 4.43 5.00 4.23
C VAL A 35 4.34 4.47 5.67
N ASP A 36 4.24 3.14 5.85
CA ASP A 36 3.96 2.51 7.14
C ASP A 36 5.24 2.38 7.98
N PRO A 37 5.25 2.85 9.24
CA PRO A 37 6.43 2.76 10.11
C PRO A 37 6.71 1.35 10.64
N GLN A 38 5.78 0.39 10.48
CA GLN A 38 5.90 -0.94 11.04
C GLN A 38 7.00 -1.75 10.36
N GLU A 39 7.88 -2.35 11.14
CA GLU A 39 8.99 -3.15 10.58
C GLU A 39 8.53 -4.43 9.89
N GLU A 40 7.35 -4.94 10.26
CA GLU A 40 6.70 -6.10 9.66
C GLU A 40 6.40 -5.91 8.17
N VAL A 41 6.32 -4.67 7.70
CA VAL A 41 6.18 -4.35 6.26
C VAL A 41 7.31 -4.96 5.44
N TYR A 42 8.52 -5.05 6.01
CA TYR A 42 9.66 -5.69 5.36
C TYR A 42 9.41 -7.17 5.01
N ASP A 43 8.63 -7.88 5.81
CA ASP A 43 8.35 -9.30 5.56
C ASP A 43 7.54 -9.55 4.28
N PHE A 44 6.81 -8.54 3.78
CA PHE A 44 6.12 -8.62 2.49
C PHE A 44 7.05 -8.52 1.28
N VAL A 45 8.22 -7.92 1.47
CA VAL A 45 9.12 -7.56 0.35
C VAL A 45 10.49 -8.21 0.43
N LYS A 46 10.89 -8.82 1.54
CA LYS A 46 12.22 -9.37 1.80
C LYS A 46 12.73 -10.32 0.70
N ASP A 47 11.84 -11.10 0.10
CA ASP A 47 12.18 -12.05 -0.96
C ASP A 47 12.34 -11.39 -2.35
N TYR A 48 12.08 -10.09 -2.44
CA TYR A 48 12.03 -9.34 -3.71
C TYR A 48 12.96 -8.12 -3.73
N ILE A 49 13.72 -7.88 -2.68
CA ILE A 49 14.61 -6.72 -2.55
C ILE A 49 15.71 -6.67 -3.62
N ASP A 50 16.12 -7.83 -4.13
CA ASP A 50 17.14 -7.98 -5.17
C ASP A 50 16.62 -7.66 -6.58
N LEU A 51 15.31 -7.46 -6.75
CA LEU A 51 14.72 -7.06 -8.03
C LEU A 51 14.99 -5.60 -8.38
N ASN A 52 15.61 -4.84 -7.48
CA ASN A 52 15.98 -3.43 -7.67
C ASN A 52 14.81 -2.51 -8.05
N ILE A 53 13.58 -2.86 -7.65
CA ILE A 53 12.42 -2.02 -7.90
C ILE A 53 12.61 -0.68 -7.15
N PRO A 54 12.47 0.47 -7.82
CA PRO A 54 12.56 1.77 -7.17
C PRO A 54 11.58 1.89 -6.00
N LEU A 55 12.10 2.27 -4.82
CA LEU A 55 11.31 2.53 -3.62
C LEU A 55 11.06 4.03 -3.49
N VAL A 56 9.79 4.43 -3.53
CA VAL A 56 9.35 5.77 -3.14
C VAL A 56 8.77 5.67 -1.74
N PHE A 57 9.30 6.43 -0.79
CA PHE A 57 8.93 6.27 0.60
C PHE A 57 8.80 7.62 1.30
N MET A 58 7.94 7.63 2.32
CA MET A 58 7.81 8.78 3.21
C MET A 58 8.80 8.71 4.37
N ASP A 59 9.09 9.85 4.96
CA ASP A 59 9.93 9.97 6.15
C ASP A 59 9.43 9.13 7.34
N SER A 60 8.14 8.74 7.35
CA SER A 60 7.55 7.82 8.33
C SER A 60 7.76 6.34 8.01
N ALA A 61 8.21 5.98 6.82
CA ALA A 61 8.30 4.60 6.38
C ALA A 61 9.24 3.73 7.22
N SER A 62 9.00 2.40 7.23
CA SER A 62 9.82 1.42 7.92
C SER A 62 11.31 1.59 7.60
N SER A 63 12.09 1.93 8.63
CA SER A 63 13.54 2.11 8.49
C SER A 63 14.25 0.85 8.05
N LYS A 64 13.74 -0.33 8.44
CA LYS A 64 14.25 -1.62 8.03
C LYS A 64 14.06 -1.83 6.51
N LEU A 65 12.85 -1.59 5.98
CA LEU A 65 12.60 -1.70 4.55
C LEU A 65 13.48 -0.74 3.75
N VAL A 66 13.51 0.54 4.14
CA VAL A 66 14.32 1.56 3.46
C VAL A 66 15.80 1.19 3.46
N LYS A 67 16.32 0.65 4.57
CA LYS A 67 17.73 0.24 4.69
C LYS A 67 18.07 -0.95 3.80
N GLU A 68 17.23 -1.98 3.81
CA GLU A 68 17.51 -3.26 3.14
C GLU A 68 17.18 -3.23 1.63
N GLN A 69 16.27 -2.36 1.17
CA GLN A 69 15.95 -2.22 -0.26
C GLN A 69 17.18 -1.83 -1.08
N LYS A 70 17.43 -2.51 -2.19
CA LYS A 70 18.61 -2.32 -3.02
C LYS A 70 18.40 -1.44 -4.25
N GLY A 71 17.15 -1.25 -4.67
CA GLY A 71 16.80 -0.35 -5.78
C GLY A 71 17.04 1.13 -5.46
N LEU A 72 16.76 1.97 -6.43
CA LEU A 72 16.74 3.42 -6.26
C LEU A 72 15.78 3.79 -5.11
N LYS A 73 16.20 4.71 -4.25
CA LYS A 73 15.43 5.18 -3.10
C LYS A 73 15.09 6.64 -3.29
N ILE A 74 13.81 6.95 -3.27
CA ILE A 74 13.29 8.31 -3.45
C ILE A 74 12.49 8.66 -2.20
N ILE A 75 12.90 9.69 -1.48
CA ILE A 75 12.18 10.17 -0.31
C ILE A 75 11.17 11.24 -0.73
N ALA A 76 9.96 11.17 -0.17
CA ALA A 76 8.97 12.23 -0.22
C ALA A 76 8.63 12.67 1.20
N ALA A 77 8.56 13.98 1.43
CA ALA A 77 8.25 14.51 2.75
C ALA A 77 6.78 14.34 3.12
N ASN A 78 6.50 14.13 4.40
CA ASN A 78 5.20 14.42 4.97
C ASN A 78 4.93 15.92 4.90
N GLN A 79 3.69 16.30 4.65
CA GLN A 79 3.29 17.71 4.56
C GLN A 79 3.72 18.47 5.83
N GLY A 80 4.51 19.51 5.64
CA GLY A 80 5.07 20.34 6.71
C GLY A 80 6.46 19.89 7.21
N MET A 81 6.97 18.76 6.74
CA MET A 81 8.31 18.26 7.06
C MET A 81 9.36 18.63 6.01
N GLU A 82 8.95 19.21 4.88
CA GLU A 82 9.82 19.52 3.73
C GLU A 82 11.04 20.34 4.17
N LYS A 83 10.81 21.45 4.85
CA LYS A 83 11.90 22.34 5.30
C LYS A 83 12.89 21.65 6.24
N TYR A 84 12.39 20.81 7.13
CA TYR A 84 13.26 20.07 8.06
C TYR A 84 14.15 19.08 7.30
N LEU A 85 13.57 18.37 6.33
CA LEU A 85 14.33 17.44 5.50
C LEU A 85 15.30 18.16 4.58
N GLU A 86 14.93 19.30 4.00
CA GLU A 86 15.81 20.15 3.20
C GLU A 86 17.03 20.63 4.00
N GLU A 87 16.81 21.11 5.22
CA GLU A 87 17.89 21.52 6.12
C GLU A 87 18.82 20.35 6.48
N MET A 88 18.26 19.17 6.72
CA MET A 88 19.00 17.98 7.12
C MET A 88 19.77 17.35 5.95
N LEU A 89 19.18 17.30 4.77
CA LEU A 89 19.74 16.62 3.59
C LEU A 89 20.52 17.55 2.67
N GLY A 90 20.33 18.86 2.79
CA GLY A 90 20.99 19.86 1.93
C GLY A 90 20.49 19.84 0.48
N VAL A 91 19.30 19.31 0.24
CA VAL A 91 18.67 19.21 -1.09
C VAL A 91 17.21 19.62 -0.98
N GLU A 92 16.64 20.10 -2.08
CA GLU A 92 15.21 20.39 -2.17
C GLU A 92 14.39 19.10 -2.10
N VAL A 93 13.29 19.10 -1.33
CA VAL A 93 12.45 17.93 -1.09
C VAL A 93 11.00 18.27 -1.38
N ASP A 94 10.40 17.58 -2.33
CA ASP A 94 8.98 17.71 -2.65
C ASP A 94 8.09 16.93 -1.69
N SER A 95 6.92 17.46 -1.42
CA SER A 95 5.83 16.72 -0.75
C SER A 95 4.86 16.16 -1.78
N LEU A 96 4.39 14.93 -1.53
CA LEU A 96 3.34 14.32 -2.34
C LEU A 96 1.98 14.47 -1.63
N ILE A 97 0.91 14.43 -2.44
CA ILE A 97 -0.45 14.39 -1.90
C ILE A 97 -0.60 13.15 -1.02
N GLN A 98 -1.04 13.38 0.20
CA GLN A 98 -1.19 12.35 1.21
C GLN A 98 -2.66 12.19 1.58
N GLY A 99 -3.11 10.95 1.69
CA GLY A 99 -4.50 10.63 2.06
C GLY A 99 -4.61 9.58 3.18
N GLY A 100 -3.54 9.38 3.96
CA GLY A 100 -3.55 8.45 5.10
C GLY A 100 -3.41 6.97 4.74
N SER A 101 -3.23 6.60 3.47
CA SER A 101 -2.94 5.23 3.07
C SER A 101 -1.89 5.16 1.97
N VAL A 102 -1.22 4.00 1.85
CA VAL A 102 -0.28 3.73 0.74
C VAL A 102 -0.92 3.97 -0.64
N ALA A 103 -2.20 3.65 -0.80
CA ALA A 103 -2.90 3.86 -2.07
C ALA A 103 -3.01 5.35 -2.46
N HIS A 104 -3.27 6.22 -1.49
CA HIS A 104 -3.26 7.67 -1.73
C HIS A 104 -1.87 8.17 -2.08
N PHE A 105 -0.84 7.64 -1.43
CA PHE A 105 0.54 7.97 -1.75
C PHE A 105 0.93 7.53 -3.16
N CYS A 106 0.53 6.33 -3.58
CA CYS A 106 0.68 5.86 -4.96
C CYS A 106 -0.02 6.79 -5.96
N MET A 107 -1.24 7.25 -5.64
CA MET A 107 -1.96 8.22 -6.46
C MET A 107 -1.21 9.55 -6.52
N GLY A 108 -0.73 10.04 -5.39
CA GLY A 108 0.08 11.26 -5.30
C GLY A 108 1.31 11.20 -6.19
N LEU A 109 2.02 10.06 -6.19
CA LEU A 109 3.17 9.83 -7.07
C LEU A 109 2.76 9.85 -8.54
N ALA A 110 1.66 9.18 -8.91
CA ALA A 110 1.17 9.18 -10.29
C ALA A 110 0.82 10.59 -10.77
N VAL A 111 0.15 11.39 -9.93
CA VAL A 111 -0.17 12.80 -10.22
C VAL A 111 1.10 13.63 -10.36
N TYR A 112 2.06 13.47 -9.46
CA TYR A 112 3.35 14.17 -9.50
C TYR A 112 4.13 13.88 -10.79
N MET A 113 4.11 12.63 -11.25
CA MET A 113 4.70 12.24 -12.54
C MET A 113 3.93 12.74 -13.76
N GLY A 114 2.79 13.40 -13.58
CA GLY A 114 1.99 13.95 -14.68
C GLY A 114 1.11 12.91 -15.39
N CYS A 115 0.79 11.80 -14.75
CA CYS A 115 -0.11 10.81 -15.31
C CYS A 115 -1.52 11.42 -15.53
N SER A 116 -2.04 11.35 -16.75
CA SER A 116 -3.36 11.89 -17.09
C SER A 116 -4.54 11.02 -16.64
N THR A 117 -4.28 9.76 -16.37
CA THR A 117 -5.29 8.78 -15.95
C THR A 117 -4.68 7.86 -14.89
N VAL A 118 -5.40 7.65 -13.81
CA VAL A 118 -5.05 6.70 -12.74
C VAL A 118 -6.13 5.63 -12.65
N ILE A 119 -5.74 4.36 -12.66
CA ILE A 119 -6.63 3.22 -12.53
C ILE A 119 -6.31 2.50 -11.22
N PHE A 120 -7.27 2.46 -10.32
CA PHE A 120 -7.16 1.70 -9.07
C PHE A 120 -7.57 0.25 -9.28
N ILE A 121 -6.77 -0.67 -8.75
CA ILE A 121 -7.06 -2.10 -8.76
C ILE A 121 -6.99 -2.63 -7.33
N GLY A 122 -8.04 -3.30 -6.89
CA GLY A 122 -8.11 -3.88 -5.54
C GLY A 122 -8.30 -2.87 -4.40
N GLN A 123 -8.87 -1.69 -4.70
CA GLN A 123 -9.19 -0.67 -3.70
C GLN A 123 -10.68 -0.76 -3.30
N ASP A 124 -11.08 -1.91 -2.76
CA ASP A 124 -12.47 -2.17 -2.40
C ASP A 124 -12.95 -1.30 -1.24
N LEU A 125 -12.06 -0.95 -0.31
CA LEU A 125 -12.35 -0.24 0.94
C LEU A 125 -13.50 -0.90 1.74
N ALA A 126 -13.67 -2.19 1.54
CA ALA A 126 -14.74 -3.01 2.11
C ALA A 126 -14.25 -4.46 2.30
N TYR A 127 -14.90 -5.18 3.20
CA TYR A 127 -14.63 -6.59 3.48
C TYR A 127 -15.49 -7.48 2.60
N THR A 128 -15.10 -7.56 1.33
CA THR A 128 -15.81 -8.37 0.33
C THR A 128 -15.75 -9.85 0.71
N ASN A 129 -16.91 -10.49 0.82
CA ASN A 129 -17.05 -11.88 1.27
C ASN A 129 -16.40 -12.16 2.64
N GLU A 130 -16.50 -11.21 3.56
CA GLU A 130 -15.89 -11.27 4.91
C GLU A 130 -14.36 -11.48 4.89
N LYS A 131 -13.69 -11.18 3.78
CA LYS A 131 -12.24 -11.24 3.66
C LYS A 131 -11.61 -9.88 3.96
N PHE A 132 -10.60 -9.88 4.81
CA PHE A 132 -9.83 -8.66 5.14
C PHE A 132 -8.93 -8.22 3.99
N GLN A 133 -8.45 -9.16 3.21
CA GLN A 133 -7.54 -8.92 2.08
C GLN A 133 -7.79 -9.97 0.99
N ALA A 134 -7.33 -9.66 -0.22
CA ALA A 134 -7.37 -10.60 -1.33
C ALA A 134 -6.44 -11.80 -1.08
N GLU A 135 -6.77 -12.96 -1.65
CA GLU A 135 -5.90 -14.13 -1.61
C GLU A 135 -4.54 -13.83 -2.25
N GLY A 136 -3.48 -14.35 -1.63
CA GLY A 136 -2.11 -14.21 -2.11
C GLY A 136 -1.41 -12.90 -1.74
N THR A 137 -2.08 -11.99 -1.03
CA THR A 137 -1.46 -10.75 -0.52
C THR A 137 -0.71 -10.97 0.79
N TYR A 138 -0.72 -12.17 1.35
CA TYR A 138 0.05 -12.52 2.52
C TYR A 138 1.44 -13.01 2.12
N ALA A 139 2.49 -12.51 2.74
CA ALA A 139 3.85 -13.03 2.60
C ALA A 139 4.02 -14.25 3.54
N GLY A 140 3.92 -15.46 2.97
CA GLY A 140 4.25 -16.69 3.66
C GLY A 140 3.35 -17.09 4.85
N GLU A 141 3.65 -18.27 5.41
CA GLU A 141 2.91 -18.86 6.54
C GLU A 141 3.04 -18.06 7.85
N GLU A 142 4.09 -17.22 7.99
CA GLU A 142 4.37 -16.46 9.22
C GLU A 142 3.50 -15.21 9.40
N ILE A 143 2.86 -14.70 8.33
CA ILE A 143 1.86 -13.63 8.44
C ILE A 143 0.45 -14.21 8.72
N ASP A 144 0.34 -15.49 8.92
CA ASP A 144 -0.82 -16.13 9.54
C ASP A 144 -1.20 -15.50 10.89
N GLY A 145 -0.30 -14.75 11.53
CA GLY A 145 -0.64 -13.99 12.73
C GLY A 145 -1.78 -12.99 12.53
N LEU A 146 -1.88 -12.32 11.38
CA LEU A 146 -2.99 -11.41 11.09
C LEU A 146 -4.25 -12.18 10.67
N LYS A 147 -4.10 -13.22 9.83
CA LYS A 147 -5.19 -14.12 9.48
C LYS A 147 -5.68 -14.88 10.70
N TYR A 148 -4.77 -15.40 11.51
CA TYR A 148 -5.05 -16.07 12.78
C TYR A 148 -5.76 -15.14 13.78
N ARG A 149 -5.31 -13.90 13.93
CA ARG A 149 -6.00 -12.90 14.77
C ARG A 149 -7.42 -12.63 14.28
N TYR A 150 -7.61 -12.52 12.97
CA TYR A 150 -8.94 -12.33 12.40
C TYR A 150 -9.84 -13.53 12.62
N GLU A 151 -9.40 -14.74 12.24
CA GLU A 151 -10.21 -15.95 12.34
C GLU A 151 -10.54 -16.31 13.80
N ASN A 152 -9.62 -16.05 14.74
CA ASN A 152 -9.83 -16.34 16.16
C ASN A 152 -10.53 -15.23 16.95
N ASN A 153 -10.52 -13.99 16.45
CA ASN A 153 -11.17 -12.85 17.08
C ASN A 153 -12.38 -12.34 16.30
N LYS A 154 -12.91 -13.13 15.36
CA LYS A 154 -14.03 -12.72 14.50
C LYS A 154 -15.23 -12.23 15.31
N GLU A 155 -15.56 -12.90 16.41
CA GLU A 155 -16.67 -12.50 17.29
C GLU A 155 -16.41 -11.16 18.01
N GLU A 156 -15.16 -10.88 18.40
CA GLU A 156 -14.79 -9.60 18.99
C GLU A 156 -14.83 -8.48 17.95
N TRP A 157 -14.34 -8.76 16.75
CA TRP A 157 -14.36 -7.80 15.65
C TRP A 157 -15.77 -7.54 15.11
N ASP A 158 -16.66 -8.53 15.16
CA ASP A 158 -18.07 -8.34 14.82
C ASP A 158 -18.79 -7.46 15.85
N LYS A 159 -18.32 -7.43 17.10
CA LYS A 159 -18.82 -6.57 18.16
C LYS A 159 -18.14 -5.19 18.18
N ASP A 160 -16.94 -5.08 17.63
CA ASP A 160 -16.22 -3.80 17.56
C ASP A 160 -16.85 -2.92 16.48
N LYS A 161 -17.40 -1.78 16.91
CA LYS A 161 -17.99 -0.78 16.03
C LYS A 161 -17.01 -0.25 14.97
N ASN A 162 -15.71 -0.36 15.21
CA ASN A 162 -14.69 0.06 14.25
C ASN A 162 -14.58 -0.87 13.05
N TYR A 163 -14.96 -2.15 13.19
CA TYR A 163 -14.89 -3.17 12.13
C TYR A 163 -16.26 -3.63 11.61
N SER A 164 -17.35 -3.11 12.16
CA SER A 164 -18.71 -3.51 11.82
C SER A 164 -19.55 -2.38 11.21
N LEU A 165 -18.88 -1.43 10.56
CA LEU A 165 -19.57 -0.37 9.83
C LEU A 165 -20.12 -0.91 8.52
N TYR A 166 -21.34 -0.49 8.16
CA TYR A 166 -21.96 -0.80 6.88
C TYR A 166 -22.25 0.47 6.10
N VAL A 167 -21.79 0.50 4.86
CA VAL A 167 -21.98 1.61 3.93
C VAL A 167 -22.60 1.11 2.61
N LYS A 168 -23.00 2.02 1.74
CA LYS A 168 -23.45 1.66 0.40
C LYS A 168 -22.26 1.67 -0.57
N ASP A 169 -22.15 0.64 -1.42
CA ASP A 169 -21.23 0.64 -2.55
C ASP A 169 -21.73 1.57 -3.68
N ILE A 170 -20.99 1.61 -4.78
CA ILE A 170 -21.35 2.43 -5.96
C ILE A 170 -22.65 1.97 -6.66
N TYR A 171 -23.12 0.77 -6.39
CA TYR A 171 -24.35 0.21 -6.92
C TYR A 171 -25.52 0.32 -5.93
N GLY A 172 -25.27 0.87 -4.73
CA GLY A 172 -26.27 1.02 -3.67
C GLY A 172 -26.44 -0.20 -2.76
N ASN A 173 -25.65 -1.25 -2.93
CA ASN A 173 -25.68 -2.44 -2.08
C ASN A 173 -25.02 -2.13 -0.72
N LYS A 174 -25.51 -2.80 0.32
CA LYS A 174 -24.94 -2.70 1.67
C LYS A 174 -23.69 -3.55 1.75
N VAL A 175 -22.53 -2.94 2.04
CA VAL A 175 -21.24 -3.61 2.20
C VAL A 175 -20.64 -3.31 3.56
N ARG A 176 -19.93 -4.28 4.13
CA ARG A 176 -19.22 -4.15 5.39
C ARG A 176 -17.87 -3.46 5.15
N THR A 177 -17.52 -2.56 6.06
CA THR A 177 -16.23 -1.85 6.06
C THR A 177 -15.79 -1.57 7.50
N SER A 178 -14.69 -0.86 7.69
CA SER A 178 -14.27 -0.32 8.98
C SER A 178 -14.33 1.20 8.98
N SER A 179 -14.27 1.79 10.18
CA SER A 179 -14.16 3.26 10.32
C SER A 179 -12.93 3.79 9.59
N ILE A 180 -11.79 3.10 9.67
CA ILE A 180 -10.54 3.47 9.00
C ILE A 180 -10.70 3.40 7.49
N LEU A 181 -11.16 2.28 6.94
CA LEU A 181 -11.36 2.15 5.49
C LEU A 181 -12.37 3.17 4.94
N ASN A 182 -13.39 3.50 5.74
CA ASN A 182 -14.36 4.52 5.35
C ASN A 182 -13.78 5.94 5.32
N THR A 183 -12.72 6.24 6.09
CA THR A 183 -12.01 7.53 6.01
C THR A 183 -11.14 7.65 4.77
N TYR A 184 -10.78 6.54 4.14
CA TYR A 184 -10.02 6.51 2.89
C TYR A 184 -10.89 6.63 1.63
N ARG A 185 -12.19 6.72 1.81
CA ARG A 185 -13.20 6.83 0.74
C ARG A 185 -13.44 8.31 0.29
#